data_62ca27659a237b4660106feff96fed36
#
_entry.id   62ca27659a237b4660106feff96fed36
#
_cell.length_a   1.000
_cell.length_b   1.000
_cell.length_c   1.000
_cell.angle_alpha   90.00
_cell.angle_beta   90.00
_cell.angle_gamma   90.00
#
_symmetry.space_group_name_H-M   'P 1'
#
loop_
_entity.id
_entity.type
_entity.pdbx_description
1 polymer ?
#
loop_
_entity_poly.entity_id
_entity_poly.type
_entity_poly.pdbx_seq_one_letter_code
_entity_poly.pdbx_strand_id
1 'polypeptide(L)'
;LGGSSRCHRPVARGDKRPVMSIIGHDAPIADFLLAMRSPRMHHAWLIVGPEGVGKASAATALAKRLLCEAAGPALPDDGLDVPESHPIGKLVEAHTHPDFILLDRLPKDMKALREVERRDWSADVERVRNITVDQVRTLGATFALTPSYSRSRVVLVDSIDDMERSAANALLKSLEEPPQGTIFLLVSHAPGRLLPTIRSRCRTLR
;
A
#
# COMPACT_ATOMS: atom_id res chain seq x y z
N LEU A 1 -51.17 40.84 -8.41
CA LEU A 1 -49.88 40.76 -9.08
C LEU A 1 -48.98 39.88 -8.23
N GLY A 2 -48.98 38.56 -8.53
CA GLY A 2 -48.29 37.54 -7.78
C GLY A 2 -46.90 37.32 -8.30
N GLY A 3 -45.86 37.47 -7.44
CA GLY A 3 -44.49 37.10 -7.68
C GLY A 3 -44.15 35.81 -6.94
N SER A 4 -44.16 34.68 -7.68
CA SER A 4 -43.76 33.38 -7.16
C SER A 4 -42.23 33.28 -7.09
N SER A 5 -41.68 33.40 -5.88
CA SER A 5 -40.26 33.14 -5.61
C SER A 5 -40.06 31.63 -5.55
N ARG A 6 -39.45 31.04 -6.59
CA ARG A 6 -38.95 29.65 -6.54
C ARG A 6 -37.70 29.60 -5.72
N CYS A 7 -37.77 29.06 -4.51
CA CYS A 7 -36.62 28.62 -3.73
C CYS A 7 -35.87 27.52 -4.50
N HIS A 8 -34.71 27.86 -5.00
CA HIS A 8 -33.73 26.87 -5.44
C HIS A 8 -33.12 26.22 -4.20
N ARG A 9 -33.53 24.97 -3.91
CA ARG A 9 -32.77 24.08 -3.01
C ARG A 9 -31.44 23.71 -3.69
N PRO A 10 -30.29 23.90 -3.04
CA PRO A 10 -29.08 23.34 -3.53
C PRO A 10 -29.16 21.81 -3.40
N VAL A 11 -29.08 21.12 -4.51
CA VAL A 11 -28.88 19.67 -4.57
C VAL A 11 -27.48 19.41 -4.01
N ALA A 12 -27.40 18.82 -2.81
CA ALA A 12 -26.18 18.27 -2.27
C ALA A 12 -25.69 17.16 -3.23
N ARG A 13 -24.72 17.48 -4.05
CA ARG A 13 -23.95 16.48 -4.78
C ARG A 13 -23.14 15.70 -3.75
N GLY A 14 -23.70 14.61 -3.27
CA GLY A 14 -22.94 13.57 -2.61
C GLY A 14 -21.96 12.98 -3.62
N ASP A 15 -20.73 13.39 -3.54
CA ASP A 15 -19.62 12.81 -4.30
C ASP A 15 -19.38 11.40 -3.74
N LYS A 16 -20.20 10.46 -4.18
CA LYS A 16 -19.97 9.02 -3.97
C LYS A 16 -18.87 8.62 -4.93
N ARG A 17 -17.61 8.88 -4.56
CA ARG A 17 -16.50 8.13 -5.16
C ARG A 17 -16.80 6.66 -4.93
N PRO A 18 -16.72 5.81 -5.97
CA PRO A 18 -16.98 4.40 -5.78
C PRO A 18 -15.97 3.88 -4.73
N VAL A 19 -16.48 3.30 -3.66
CA VAL A 19 -15.69 2.45 -2.78
C VAL A 19 -15.02 1.44 -3.71
N MET A 20 -13.69 1.45 -3.81
CA MET A 20 -12.96 0.51 -4.65
C MET A 20 -13.20 -0.89 -4.08
N SER A 21 -14.27 -1.53 -4.55
CA SER A 21 -14.50 -2.94 -4.23
C SER A 21 -13.44 -3.76 -4.97
N ILE A 22 -12.55 -4.39 -4.20
CA ILE A 22 -11.58 -5.33 -4.73
C ILE A 22 -12.36 -6.59 -5.08
N ILE A 23 -12.57 -6.83 -6.38
CA ILE A 23 -13.32 -8.00 -6.87
C ILE A 23 -12.35 -9.11 -7.20
N GLY A 24 -12.61 -10.33 -6.74
CA GLY A 24 -11.91 -11.54 -7.17
C GLY A 24 -10.63 -11.90 -6.39
N HIS A 25 -10.39 -11.27 -5.23
CA HIS A 25 -9.26 -11.61 -4.34
C HIS A 25 -9.71 -12.12 -2.96
N ASP A 26 -10.91 -12.67 -2.85
CA ASP A 26 -11.55 -13.02 -1.58
C ASP A 26 -10.73 -14.02 -0.76
N ALA A 27 -10.25 -15.09 -1.39
CA ALA A 27 -9.46 -16.11 -0.69
C ALA A 27 -8.10 -15.58 -0.19
N PRO A 28 -7.25 -14.89 -1.00
CA PRO A 28 -6.04 -14.26 -0.51
C PRO A 28 -6.28 -13.23 0.58
N ILE A 29 -7.35 -12.45 0.50
CA ILE A 29 -7.72 -11.46 1.50
C ILE A 29 -8.07 -12.16 2.82
N ALA A 30 -8.91 -13.19 2.77
CA ALA A 30 -9.30 -13.97 3.95
C ALA A 30 -8.08 -14.61 4.63
N ASP A 31 -7.16 -15.20 3.84
CA ASP A 31 -5.91 -15.77 4.35
C ASP A 31 -5.04 -14.73 5.06
N PHE A 32 -4.96 -13.53 4.52
CA PHE A 32 -4.19 -12.44 5.10
C PHE A 32 -4.84 -11.95 6.40
N LEU A 33 -6.16 -11.71 6.41
CA LEU A 33 -6.91 -11.27 7.59
C LEU A 33 -6.82 -12.29 8.74
N LEU A 34 -6.88 -13.58 8.41
CA LEU A 34 -6.68 -14.64 9.39
C LEU A 34 -5.26 -14.60 9.98
N ALA A 35 -4.26 -14.34 9.14
CA ALA A 35 -2.88 -14.23 9.57
C ALA A 35 -2.64 -12.98 10.44
N MET A 36 -3.31 -11.85 10.17
CA MET A 36 -3.25 -10.64 11.00
C MET A 36 -3.69 -10.89 12.45
N ARG A 37 -4.65 -11.77 12.64
CA ARG A 37 -5.16 -12.17 13.99
C ARG A 37 -4.26 -13.17 14.70
N SER A 38 -3.26 -13.72 13.99
CA SER A 38 -2.31 -14.66 14.58
C SER A 38 -1.26 -13.93 15.42
N PRO A 39 -0.88 -14.43 16.60
CA PRO A 39 0.18 -13.84 17.42
C PRO A 39 1.55 -13.83 16.73
N ARG A 40 1.71 -14.57 15.64
CA ARG A 40 2.93 -14.64 14.82
C ARG A 40 2.60 -14.43 13.35
N MET A 41 2.16 -13.21 13.00
CA MET A 41 1.99 -12.83 11.60
C MET A 41 3.33 -12.88 10.86
N HIS A 42 3.34 -13.48 9.67
CA HIS A 42 4.54 -13.48 8.83
C HIS A 42 4.88 -12.06 8.39
N HIS A 43 6.16 -11.70 8.45
CA HIS A 43 6.62 -10.32 8.17
C HIS A 43 6.67 -9.96 6.69
N ALA A 44 6.65 -10.93 5.76
CA ALA A 44 6.75 -10.68 4.33
C ALA A 44 5.72 -11.47 3.53
N TRP A 45 4.97 -10.78 2.66
CA TRP A 45 3.91 -11.32 1.84
C TRP A 45 4.18 -11.01 0.38
N LEU A 46 4.09 -12.02 -0.48
CA LEU A 46 4.27 -11.91 -1.92
C LEU A 46 2.91 -12.10 -2.60
N ILE A 47 2.36 -11.01 -3.11
CA ILE A 47 1.06 -10.95 -3.81
C ILE A 47 1.33 -11.17 -5.29
N VAL A 48 0.93 -12.33 -5.80
CA VAL A 48 1.25 -12.77 -7.17
C VAL A 48 0.01 -12.90 -8.04
N GLY A 49 0.17 -12.62 -9.33
CA GLY A 49 -0.89 -12.74 -10.34
C GLY A 49 -0.55 -11.98 -11.60
N PRO A 50 -1.33 -12.12 -12.68
CA PRO A 50 -1.13 -11.36 -13.92
C PRO A 50 -1.14 -9.85 -13.70
N GLU A 51 -0.53 -9.10 -14.62
CA GLU A 51 -0.61 -7.64 -14.61
C GLU A 51 -2.06 -7.17 -14.80
N GLY A 52 -2.42 -6.03 -14.22
CA GLY A 52 -3.76 -5.43 -14.40
C GLY A 52 -4.88 -5.98 -13.52
N VAL A 53 -4.69 -7.09 -12.77
CA VAL A 53 -5.75 -7.70 -11.94
C VAL A 53 -6.00 -6.99 -10.59
N GLY A 54 -5.44 -5.81 -10.36
CA GLY A 54 -5.70 -5.03 -9.14
C GLY A 54 -4.84 -5.40 -7.92
N LYS A 55 -3.70 -6.12 -8.08
CA LYS A 55 -2.82 -6.51 -6.94
C LYS A 55 -2.32 -5.35 -6.12
N ALA A 56 -1.91 -4.24 -6.77
CA ALA A 56 -1.43 -3.05 -6.08
C ALA A 56 -2.54 -2.42 -5.22
N SER A 57 -3.76 -2.36 -5.76
CA SER A 57 -4.94 -1.88 -5.03
C SER A 57 -5.25 -2.78 -3.83
N ALA A 58 -5.21 -4.11 -4.02
CA ALA A 58 -5.39 -5.07 -2.95
C ALA A 58 -4.30 -4.91 -1.86
N ALA A 59 -3.04 -4.80 -2.27
CA ALA A 59 -1.91 -4.59 -1.35
C ALA A 59 -2.05 -3.28 -0.56
N THR A 60 -2.50 -2.19 -1.20
CA THR A 60 -2.77 -0.91 -0.54
C THR A 60 -3.91 -1.03 0.48
N ALA A 61 -4.98 -1.74 0.14
CA ALA A 61 -6.09 -1.98 1.06
C ALA A 61 -5.68 -2.84 2.27
N LEU A 62 -4.85 -3.88 2.05
CA LEU A 62 -4.26 -4.67 3.12
C LEU A 62 -3.36 -3.82 4.02
N ALA A 63 -2.52 -2.95 3.44
CA ALA A 63 -1.68 -2.02 4.19
C ALA A 63 -2.53 -1.04 5.02
N LYS A 64 -3.57 -0.47 4.40
CA LYS A 64 -4.52 0.42 5.07
C LYS A 64 -5.20 -0.27 6.26
N ARG A 65 -5.71 -1.48 6.05
CA ARG A 65 -6.33 -2.28 7.10
C ARG A 65 -5.38 -2.54 8.27
N LEU A 66 -4.16 -3.00 8.00
CA LEU A 66 -3.12 -3.24 8.99
C LEU A 66 -2.83 -2.03 9.87
N LEU A 67 -2.58 -0.87 9.24
CA LEU A 67 -2.23 0.36 9.96
C LEU A 67 -3.41 0.91 10.76
N CYS A 68 -4.62 0.81 10.22
CA CYS A 68 -5.83 1.25 10.90
C CYS A 68 -6.14 0.40 12.13
N GLU A 69 -6.00 -0.92 12.07
CA GLU A 69 -6.16 -1.80 13.23
C GLU A 69 -5.10 -1.56 14.30
N ALA A 70 -3.88 -1.21 13.87
CA ALA A 70 -2.76 -1.02 14.80
C ALA A 70 -2.82 0.29 15.60
N ALA A 71 -3.52 1.33 15.10
CA ALA A 71 -3.41 2.68 15.65
C ALA A 71 -4.71 3.50 15.68
N GLY A 72 -5.84 2.90 15.35
CA GLY A 72 -7.09 3.63 15.22
C GLY A 72 -8.23 3.10 16.06
N PRO A 73 -9.43 3.64 15.84
CA PRO A 73 -10.65 3.04 16.34
C PRO A 73 -10.82 1.60 15.88
N ALA A 74 -11.49 0.78 16.69
CA ALA A 74 -11.77 -0.61 16.34
C ALA A 74 -12.51 -0.71 15.00
N LEU A 75 -12.05 -1.62 14.16
CA LEU A 75 -12.65 -1.89 12.86
C LEU A 75 -13.54 -3.15 12.94
N PRO A 76 -14.52 -3.31 12.02
CA PRO A 76 -15.27 -4.56 11.92
C PRO A 76 -14.34 -5.77 11.75
N ASP A 77 -14.74 -6.91 12.29
CA ASP A 77 -13.88 -8.11 12.32
C ASP A 77 -13.67 -8.75 10.94
N ASP A 78 -14.51 -8.47 9.99
CA ASP A 78 -14.51 -9.04 8.64
C ASP A 78 -14.20 -8.01 7.56
N GLY A 79 -13.54 -8.45 6.49
CA GLY A 79 -13.26 -7.66 5.30
C GLY A 79 -12.12 -6.67 5.42
N LEU A 80 -11.90 -5.95 4.32
CA LEU A 80 -10.88 -4.91 4.21
C LEU A 80 -11.45 -3.50 4.45
N ASP A 81 -12.75 -3.40 4.70
CA ASP A 81 -13.42 -2.12 4.77
C ASP A 81 -12.92 -1.30 5.96
N VAL A 82 -12.47 -0.10 5.65
CA VAL A 82 -12.09 0.92 6.61
C VAL A 82 -12.99 2.12 6.38
N PRO A 83 -13.72 2.60 7.40
CA PRO A 83 -14.58 3.77 7.26
C PRO A 83 -13.81 4.96 6.67
N GLU A 84 -14.44 5.70 5.75
CA GLU A 84 -13.84 6.91 5.15
C GLU A 84 -13.48 7.97 6.20
N SER A 85 -14.19 7.98 7.34
CA SER A 85 -13.90 8.87 8.45
C SER A 85 -12.66 8.48 9.26
N HIS A 86 -12.09 7.29 9.03
CA HIS A 86 -10.95 6.79 9.81
C HIS A 86 -9.69 7.64 9.59
N PRO A 87 -9.11 8.26 10.64
CA PRO A 87 -8.04 9.23 10.49
C PRO A 87 -6.78 8.62 9.84
N ILE A 88 -6.39 7.42 10.25
CA ILE A 88 -5.24 6.70 9.69
C ILE A 88 -5.52 6.30 8.23
N GLY A 89 -6.75 5.88 7.92
CA GLY A 89 -7.13 5.51 6.56
C GLY A 89 -6.90 6.64 5.57
N LYS A 90 -7.27 7.86 5.94
CA LYS A 90 -7.04 9.07 5.11
C LYS A 90 -5.55 9.34 4.86
N LEU A 91 -4.71 9.17 5.88
CA LEU A 91 -3.26 9.36 5.73
C LEU A 91 -2.64 8.31 4.80
N VAL A 92 -3.08 7.06 4.88
CA VAL A 92 -2.60 5.99 3.99
C VAL A 92 -3.03 6.25 2.55
N GLU A 93 -4.28 6.63 2.31
CA GLU A 93 -4.80 6.98 0.99
C GLU A 93 -4.08 8.18 0.37
N ALA A 94 -3.73 9.16 1.18
CA ALA A 94 -2.95 10.32 0.76
C ALA A 94 -1.45 10.03 0.61
N HIS A 95 -0.97 8.81 0.92
CA HIS A 95 0.45 8.44 0.98
C HIS A 95 1.28 9.35 1.92
N THR A 96 0.66 9.89 2.95
CA THR A 96 1.31 10.78 3.94
C THR A 96 1.50 10.14 5.31
N HIS A 97 1.07 8.88 5.48
CA HIS A 97 1.28 8.16 6.74
C HIS A 97 2.77 7.81 6.90
N PRO A 98 3.44 8.22 8.01
CA PRO A 98 4.88 8.04 8.17
C PRO A 98 5.32 6.57 8.26
N ASP A 99 4.43 5.68 8.71
CA ASP A 99 4.69 4.25 8.81
C ASP A 99 4.16 3.46 7.59
N PHE A 100 3.69 4.15 6.53
CA PHE A 100 3.37 3.56 5.24
C PHE A 100 4.39 3.99 4.19
N ILE A 101 5.21 3.06 3.75
CA ILE A 101 6.26 3.33 2.78
C ILE A 101 5.92 2.60 1.48
N LEU A 102 5.78 3.37 0.40
CA LEU A 102 5.57 2.83 -0.93
C LEU A 102 6.87 2.95 -1.74
N LEU A 103 7.40 1.81 -2.17
CA LEU A 103 8.46 1.71 -3.16
C LEU A 103 7.86 1.35 -4.50
N ASP A 104 7.89 2.28 -5.43
CA ASP A 104 7.48 2.11 -6.82
C ASP A 104 8.46 2.83 -7.75
N ARG A 105 8.24 2.70 -9.05
CA ARG A 105 9.00 3.46 -10.05
C ARG A 105 8.68 4.95 -9.94
N LEU A 106 9.67 5.75 -9.62
CA LEU A 106 9.51 7.20 -9.49
C LEU A 106 9.25 7.87 -10.84
N PRO A 107 8.55 9.01 -10.86
CA PRO A 107 8.47 9.87 -12.02
C PRO A 107 9.86 10.33 -12.48
N LYS A 108 10.07 10.45 -13.78
CA LYS A 108 11.32 10.99 -14.34
C LYS A 108 11.53 12.46 -13.96
N ASP A 109 10.48 13.24 -13.95
CA ASP A 109 10.51 14.64 -13.55
C ASP A 109 9.96 14.84 -12.12
N MET A 110 10.80 14.53 -11.15
CA MET A 110 10.47 14.74 -9.73
C MET A 110 10.34 16.22 -9.36
N LYS A 111 10.95 17.15 -10.13
CA LYS A 111 10.88 18.58 -9.80
C LYS A 111 9.51 19.15 -10.15
N ALA A 112 8.95 18.77 -11.30
CA ALA A 112 7.62 19.20 -11.72
C ALA A 112 6.51 18.69 -10.80
N LEU A 113 6.73 17.54 -10.11
CA LEU A 113 5.73 16.88 -9.28
C LEU A 113 5.88 17.11 -7.78
N ARG A 114 6.85 17.93 -7.35
CA ARG A 114 7.09 18.22 -5.92
C ARG A 114 5.90 18.84 -5.19
N GLU A 115 5.09 19.61 -5.91
CA GLU A 115 3.93 20.31 -5.37
C GLU A 115 2.62 19.53 -5.55
N VAL A 116 2.67 18.40 -6.26
CA VAL A 116 1.52 17.54 -6.52
C VAL A 116 1.55 16.36 -5.56
N GLU A 117 0.46 16.14 -4.83
CA GLU A 117 0.34 14.96 -3.98
C GLU A 117 0.43 13.69 -4.81
N ARG A 118 1.13 12.66 -4.31
CA ARG A 118 1.40 11.41 -5.03
C ARG A 118 0.12 10.72 -5.55
N ARG A 119 -0.97 10.81 -4.81
CA ARG A 119 -2.28 10.27 -5.20
C ARG A 119 -2.85 10.94 -6.47
N ASP A 120 -2.44 12.17 -6.75
CA ASP A 120 -2.93 12.98 -7.86
C ASP A 120 -2.02 12.86 -9.10
N TRP A 121 -0.97 12.02 -9.05
CA TRP A 121 -0.14 11.75 -10.21
C TRP A 121 -0.95 11.01 -11.27
N SER A 122 -1.05 11.59 -12.46
CA SER A 122 -1.76 10.96 -13.57
C SER A 122 -1.12 9.65 -13.99
N ALA A 123 -1.89 8.76 -14.59
CA ALA A 123 -1.39 7.51 -15.16
C ALA A 123 -0.35 7.75 -16.26
N ASP A 124 -0.42 8.91 -16.92
CA ASP A 124 0.45 9.29 -18.05
C ASP A 124 1.81 9.85 -17.61
N VAL A 125 2.07 9.95 -16.29
CA VAL A 125 3.38 10.42 -15.80
C VAL A 125 4.46 9.42 -16.20
N GLU A 126 5.42 9.90 -17.00
CA GLU A 126 6.56 9.08 -17.41
C GLU A 126 7.43 8.71 -16.20
N ARG A 127 7.61 7.40 -15.97
CA ARG A 127 8.33 6.87 -14.82
C ARG A 127 9.72 6.38 -15.21
N VAL A 128 10.64 6.37 -14.26
CA VAL A 128 11.91 5.67 -14.41
C VAL A 128 11.66 4.17 -14.63
N ARG A 129 12.62 3.51 -15.28
CA ARG A 129 12.46 2.10 -15.66
C ARG A 129 12.39 1.17 -14.45
N ASN A 130 13.19 1.45 -13.42
CA ASN A 130 13.40 0.53 -12.31
C ASN A 130 13.28 1.23 -10.95
N ILE A 131 12.99 0.44 -9.92
CA ILE A 131 13.18 0.81 -8.52
C ILE A 131 14.66 0.64 -8.19
N THR A 132 15.31 1.73 -7.77
CA THR A 132 16.76 1.80 -7.59
C THR A 132 17.20 1.35 -6.19
N VAL A 133 18.48 1.01 -6.07
CA VAL A 133 19.08 0.65 -4.77
C VAL A 133 19.04 1.81 -3.76
N ASP A 134 19.11 3.06 -4.24
CA ASP A 134 19.06 4.23 -3.35
C ASP A 134 17.68 4.40 -2.70
N GLN A 135 16.59 4.09 -3.42
CA GLN A 135 15.25 4.04 -2.81
C GLN A 135 15.19 3.00 -1.69
N VAL A 136 15.77 1.82 -1.89
CA VAL A 136 15.79 0.78 -0.85
C VAL A 136 16.67 1.17 0.33
N ARG A 137 17.80 1.83 0.10
CA ARG A 137 18.68 2.32 1.16
C ARG A 137 18.02 3.34 2.08
N THR A 138 17.10 4.16 1.57
CA THR A 138 16.36 5.10 2.41
C THR A 138 15.53 4.41 3.49
N LEU A 139 15.12 3.14 3.27
CA LEU A 139 14.43 2.35 4.28
C LEU A 139 15.28 2.19 5.56
N GLY A 140 16.62 2.08 5.42
CA GLY A 140 17.52 1.92 6.56
C GLY A 140 17.41 3.05 7.57
N ALA A 141 17.32 4.30 7.11
CA ALA A 141 17.10 5.47 7.98
C ALA A 141 15.73 5.42 8.67
N THR A 142 14.69 5.00 7.93
CA THR A 142 13.34 4.86 8.48
C THR A 142 13.25 3.72 9.49
N PHE A 143 13.97 2.63 9.29
CA PHE A 143 13.99 1.48 10.19
C PHE A 143 14.72 1.76 11.51
N ALA A 144 15.63 2.73 11.52
CA ALA A 144 16.27 3.20 12.75
C ALA A 144 15.32 3.95 13.70
N LEU A 145 14.18 4.39 13.19
CA LEU A 145 13.15 5.08 13.96
C LEU A 145 12.06 4.09 14.39
N THR A 146 11.52 4.29 15.58
CA THR A 146 10.29 3.58 15.99
C THR A 146 9.10 4.06 15.17
N PRO A 147 8.12 3.17 14.86
CA PRO A 147 6.88 3.59 14.22
C PRO A 147 6.18 4.71 14.98
N SER A 148 5.61 5.68 14.26
CA SER A 148 5.13 6.95 14.85
C SER A 148 3.73 6.86 15.44
N TYR A 149 2.83 6.11 14.80
CA TYR A 149 1.41 6.02 15.19
C TYR A 149 1.06 4.72 15.89
N SER A 150 1.81 3.65 15.63
CA SER A 150 1.50 2.32 16.17
C SER A 150 2.78 1.50 16.34
N ARG A 151 2.59 0.22 16.67
CA ARG A 151 3.71 -0.75 16.69
C ARG A 151 4.01 -1.36 15.32
N SER A 152 3.29 -0.92 14.29
CA SER A 152 3.34 -1.52 12.95
C SER A 152 3.77 -0.51 11.90
N ARG A 153 4.60 -0.97 10.99
CA ARG A 153 5.03 -0.27 9.77
C ARG A 153 4.78 -1.17 8.58
N VAL A 154 4.34 -0.60 7.48
CA VAL A 154 4.11 -1.35 6.23
C VAL A 154 5.00 -0.80 5.12
N VAL A 155 5.74 -1.69 4.47
CA VAL A 155 6.51 -1.40 3.27
C VAL A 155 5.83 -2.12 2.11
N LEU A 156 5.24 -1.36 1.19
CA LEU A 156 4.63 -1.86 -0.04
C LEU A 156 5.61 -1.65 -1.19
N VAL A 157 5.90 -2.71 -1.94
CA VAL A 157 6.71 -2.66 -3.16
C VAL A 157 5.85 -2.97 -4.37
N ASP A 158 5.68 -1.98 -5.26
CA ASP A 158 4.84 -2.09 -6.47
C ASP A 158 5.63 -1.67 -7.75
N SER A 159 6.18 -2.60 -8.51
CA SER A 159 6.24 -4.04 -8.30
C SER A 159 7.71 -4.47 -8.02
N ILE A 160 7.88 -5.60 -7.30
CA ILE A 160 9.24 -6.11 -7.03
C ILE A 160 9.95 -6.58 -8.31
N ASP A 161 9.20 -6.89 -9.37
CA ASP A 161 9.76 -7.26 -10.69
C ASP A 161 10.51 -6.09 -11.34
N ASP A 162 10.18 -4.86 -10.96
CA ASP A 162 10.81 -3.62 -11.47
C ASP A 162 12.05 -3.22 -10.66
N MET A 163 12.45 -4.00 -9.67
CA MET A 163 13.67 -3.71 -8.91
C MET A 163 14.93 -4.03 -9.70
N GLU A 164 15.91 -3.13 -9.64
CA GLU A 164 17.27 -3.46 -10.01
C GLU A 164 17.80 -4.61 -9.16
N ARG A 165 18.72 -5.42 -9.72
CA ARG A 165 19.30 -6.54 -8.98
C ARG A 165 20.01 -6.08 -7.68
N SER A 166 20.63 -4.93 -7.71
CA SER A 166 21.25 -4.29 -6.54
C SER A 166 20.23 -3.90 -5.48
N ALA A 167 19.07 -3.36 -5.90
CA ALA A 167 17.95 -3.01 -5.04
C ALA A 167 17.32 -4.26 -4.40
N ALA A 168 17.09 -5.29 -5.19
CA ALA A 168 16.57 -6.58 -4.72
C ALA A 168 17.49 -7.22 -3.67
N ASN A 169 18.81 -7.20 -3.90
CA ASN A 169 19.81 -7.69 -2.94
C ASN A 169 19.84 -6.84 -1.66
N ALA A 170 19.70 -5.52 -1.75
CA ALA A 170 19.63 -4.65 -0.57
C ALA A 170 18.36 -4.93 0.27
N LEU A 171 17.23 -5.21 -0.39
CA LEU A 171 15.97 -5.56 0.29
C LEU A 171 16.06 -6.90 1.03
N LEU A 172 16.83 -7.88 0.51
CA LEU A 172 17.01 -9.19 1.13
C LEU A 172 17.45 -9.08 2.60
N LYS A 173 18.34 -8.14 2.92
CA LYS A 173 18.80 -7.93 4.30
C LYS A 173 17.62 -7.64 5.24
N SER A 174 16.69 -6.79 4.82
CA SER A 174 15.52 -6.45 5.63
C SER A 174 14.47 -7.57 5.66
N LEU A 175 14.45 -8.46 4.66
CA LEU A 175 13.62 -9.65 4.67
C LEU A 175 14.19 -10.78 5.52
N GLU A 176 15.50 -10.84 5.69
CA GLU A 176 16.20 -11.81 6.56
C GLU A 176 16.12 -11.42 8.03
N GLU A 177 16.37 -10.15 8.31
CA GLU A 177 16.32 -9.55 9.64
C GLU A 177 15.30 -8.42 9.67
N PRO A 178 14.00 -8.75 9.68
CA PRO A 178 12.97 -7.73 9.59
C PRO A 178 12.98 -6.83 10.82
N PRO A 179 12.92 -5.49 10.62
CA PRO A 179 12.75 -4.57 11.74
C PRO A 179 11.45 -4.84 12.48
N GLN A 180 11.50 -4.71 13.79
CA GLN A 180 10.35 -5.02 14.64
C GLN A 180 9.08 -4.30 14.19
N GLY A 181 7.98 -5.02 14.08
CA GLY A 181 6.69 -4.48 13.67
C GLY A 181 6.60 -4.12 12.17
N THR A 182 7.60 -4.44 11.36
CA THR A 182 7.57 -4.14 9.92
C THR A 182 6.97 -5.31 9.14
N ILE A 183 5.97 -5.01 8.31
CA ILE A 183 5.34 -5.94 7.38
C ILE A 183 5.67 -5.50 5.95
N PHE A 184 6.19 -6.43 5.15
CA PHE A 184 6.47 -6.22 3.73
C PHE A 184 5.35 -6.81 2.88
N LEU A 185 4.79 -6.00 1.99
CA LEU A 185 3.83 -6.39 0.96
C LEU A 185 4.51 -6.22 -0.40
N LEU A 186 4.81 -7.32 -1.07
CA LEU A 186 5.55 -7.33 -2.33
C LEU A 186 4.60 -7.75 -3.45
N VAL A 187 4.38 -6.88 -4.42
CA VAL A 187 3.56 -7.17 -5.61
C VAL A 187 4.45 -7.74 -6.70
N SER A 188 4.05 -8.86 -7.31
CA SER A 188 4.79 -9.45 -8.43
C SER A 188 3.85 -9.87 -9.56
N HIS A 189 4.29 -9.62 -10.80
CA HIS A 189 3.63 -10.07 -12.03
C HIS A 189 4.26 -11.34 -12.58
N ALA A 190 5.55 -11.56 -12.29
CA ALA A 190 6.33 -12.68 -12.81
C ALA A 190 7.17 -13.35 -11.69
N PRO A 191 6.53 -14.03 -10.71
CA PRO A 191 7.23 -14.56 -9.53
C PRO A 191 8.32 -15.57 -9.87
N GLY A 192 8.27 -16.19 -11.06
CA GLY A 192 9.32 -17.08 -11.56
C GLY A 192 10.65 -16.39 -11.87
N ARG A 193 10.64 -15.06 -12.09
CA ARG A 193 11.84 -14.25 -12.36
C ARG A 193 12.49 -13.70 -11.10
N LEU A 194 11.77 -13.72 -9.97
CA LEU A 194 12.30 -13.23 -8.71
C LEU A 194 13.43 -14.12 -8.19
N LEU A 195 14.34 -13.51 -7.46
CA LEU A 195 15.40 -14.25 -6.77
C LEU A 195 14.77 -15.33 -5.86
N PRO A 196 15.22 -16.58 -5.94
CA PRO A 196 14.73 -17.65 -5.05
C PRO A 196 14.81 -17.31 -3.58
N THR A 197 15.83 -16.53 -3.21
CA THR A 197 16.08 -16.02 -1.85
C THR A 197 15.00 -15.08 -1.36
N ILE A 198 14.38 -14.26 -2.23
CA ILE A 198 13.21 -13.43 -1.89
C ILE A 198 11.98 -14.32 -1.71
N ARG A 199 11.71 -15.21 -2.67
CA ARG A 199 10.53 -16.07 -2.63
C ARG A 199 10.48 -16.98 -1.40
N SER A 200 11.62 -17.51 -0.99
CA SER A 200 11.71 -18.41 0.18
C SER A 200 11.43 -17.73 1.52
N ARG A 201 11.50 -16.38 1.55
CA ARG A 201 11.27 -15.56 2.75
C ARG A 201 9.90 -14.92 2.79
N CYS A 202 9.08 -15.16 1.79
CA CYS A 202 7.75 -14.57 1.68
C CYS A 202 6.66 -15.64 1.73
N ARG A 203 5.58 -15.35 2.43
CA ARG A 203 4.33 -16.10 2.30
C ARG A 203 3.60 -15.61 1.04
N THR A 204 3.24 -16.53 0.16
CA THR A 204 2.60 -16.17 -1.12
C THR A 204 1.09 -16.09 -0.98
N LEU A 205 0.50 -15.00 -1.53
CA LEU A 205 -0.93 -14.83 -1.77
C LEU A 205 -1.19 -14.86 -3.29
N ARG A 206 -2.19 -15.64 -3.72
CA ARG A 206 -2.53 -15.80 -5.13
C ARG A 206 -4.00 -15.55 -5.40
#